data_ab4a35ee586faa6d18cfa501c2d810aa
#
_entry.id   ab4a35ee586faa6d18cfa501c2d810aa
#
_cell.length_a   1.000
_cell.length_b   1.000
_cell.length_c   1.000
_cell.angle_alpha   90.00
_cell.angle_beta   90.00
_cell.angle_gamma   90.00
#
_symmetry.space_group_name_H-M   'P 1'
#
loop_
_entity.id
_entity.type
_entity.pdbx_description
1 polymer ?
#
loop_
_entity_poly.entity_id
_entity_poly.type
_entity_poly.pdbx_seq_one_letter_code
_entity_poly.pdbx_strand_id
1 'polypeptide(L)' 'MYKLVVINQFGESSVLKSDDLERLKVVAKRMNKNGCSVEITKEVVVYRVISLDK' A
#
# COMPACT_ATOMS: atom_id res chain seq x y z
N MET A 1 2.86 0.00 9.09
CA MET A 1 1.84 0.48 8.13
C MET A 1 1.99 -0.23 6.81
N TYR A 2 0.89 -0.52 6.16
CA TYR A 2 0.90 -1.20 4.86
C TYR A 2 0.39 -0.26 3.78
N LYS A 3 0.86 -0.46 2.58
CA LYS A 3 0.46 0.34 1.43
C LYS A 3 -0.10 -0.58 0.36
N LEU A 4 -1.28 -0.24 -0.13
CA LEU A 4 -1.90 -0.94 -1.24
C LEU A 4 -1.84 -0.04 -2.47
N VAL A 5 -1.25 -0.53 -3.53
CA VAL A 5 -1.21 0.17 -4.81
C VAL A 5 -2.17 -0.54 -5.75
N VAL A 6 -3.09 0.20 -6.32
CA VAL A 6 -4.07 -0.34 -7.27
C VAL A 6 -3.90 0.39 -8.59
N ILE A 7 -3.73 -0.38 -9.65
CA ILE A 7 -3.63 0.18 -11.00
C ILE A 7 -4.80 -0.37 -11.83
N ASN A 8 -5.62 0.51 -12.35
CA ASN A 8 -6.79 0.09 -13.13
C ASN A 8 -6.41 -0.16 -14.59
N GLN A 9 -7.41 -0.56 -15.39
CA GLN A 9 -7.19 -0.91 -16.79
C GLN A 9 -6.76 0.29 -17.64
N PHE A 10 -6.99 1.49 -17.16
CA PHE A 10 -6.65 2.71 -17.86
C PHE A 10 -5.28 3.25 -17.48
N GLY A 11 -4.56 2.53 -16.63
CA GLY A 11 -3.24 2.96 -16.18
C GLY A 11 -3.26 3.94 -15.02
N GLU A 12 -4.43 4.22 -14.48
CA GLU A 12 -4.53 5.10 -13.32
C GLU A 12 -4.18 4.34 -12.06
N SER A 13 -3.36 4.94 -11.22
CA SER A 13 -2.93 4.32 -9.98
C SER A 13 -3.51 5.04 -8.77
N SER A 14 -3.83 4.25 -7.77
CA SER A 14 -4.32 4.76 -6.48
C SER A 14 -3.54 4.10 -5.37
N VAL A 15 -3.30 4.84 -4.30
CA VAL A 15 -2.56 4.33 -3.15
C VAL A 15 -3.43 4.45 -1.92
N LEU A 16 -3.55 3.34 -1.19
CA LEU A 16 -4.29 3.31 0.07
C LEU A 16 -3.35 2.80 1.16
N LYS A 17 -3.24 3.56 2.23
CA LYS A 17 -2.39 3.17 3.37
C LYS A 17 -3.26 2.82 4.56
N SER A 18 -2.87 1.77 5.27
CA SER A 18 -3.59 1.34 6.46
C SER A 18 -2.69 0.48 7.33
N ASP A 19 -2.95 0.50 8.63
CA ASP A 19 -2.29 -0.39 9.57
C ASP A 19 -2.97 -1.76 9.62
N ASP A 20 -4.15 -1.87 9.04
CA ASP A 20 -4.93 -3.09 9.04
C ASP A 20 -4.70 -3.85 7.74
N LEU A 21 -3.81 -4.85 7.80
CA LEU A 21 -3.47 -5.65 6.64
C LEU A 21 -4.67 -6.46 6.13
N GLU A 22 -5.50 -6.97 7.04
CA GLU A 22 -6.66 -7.76 6.64
C GLU A 22 -7.62 -6.93 5.80
N ARG A 23 -7.82 -5.69 6.18
CA ARG A 23 -8.68 -4.77 5.43
C ARG A 23 -8.12 -4.51 4.04
N LEU A 24 -6.81 -4.30 3.94
CA LEU A 24 -6.18 -4.09 2.65
C LEU A 24 -6.29 -5.33 1.76
N LYS A 25 -6.18 -6.52 2.34
CA LYS A 25 -6.34 -7.76 1.59
C LYS A 25 -7.75 -7.88 1.01
N VAL A 26 -8.76 -7.50 1.76
CA VAL A 26 -10.14 -7.54 1.29
C VAL A 26 -10.33 -6.58 0.12
N VAL A 27 -9.82 -5.36 0.26
CA VAL A 27 -9.90 -4.37 -0.81
C VAL A 27 -9.14 -4.84 -2.04
N ALA A 28 -7.93 -5.39 -1.84
CA ALA A 28 -7.10 -5.89 -2.93
C ALA A 28 -7.82 -7.00 -3.72
N LYS A 29 -8.45 -7.93 -3.02
CA LYS A 29 -9.20 -9.00 -3.67
C LYS A 29 -10.33 -8.44 -4.52
N ARG A 30 -11.06 -7.48 -3.98
CA ARG A 30 -12.18 -6.86 -4.69
C ARG A 30 -11.69 -6.15 -5.95
N MET A 31 -10.63 -5.37 -5.84
CA MET A 31 -10.09 -4.65 -6.98
C MET A 31 -9.50 -5.57 -8.03
N ASN A 32 -8.81 -6.62 -7.61
CA ASN A 32 -8.25 -7.60 -8.53
C ASN A 32 -9.37 -8.31 -9.31
N LYS A 33 -10.48 -8.60 -8.64
CA LYS A 33 -11.64 -9.21 -9.26
C LYS A 33 -12.23 -8.32 -10.36
N ASN A 34 -12.09 -7.01 -10.20
CA ASN A 34 -12.57 -6.03 -11.18
C ASN A 34 -11.58 -5.77 -12.30
N GLY A 35 -10.47 -6.50 -12.35
CA GLY A 35 -9.49 -6.37 -13.41
C GLY A 35 -8.36 -5.38 -13.12
N CYS A 36 -8.22 -4.95 -11.87
CA CYS A 36 -7.14 -4.06 -11.47
C CYS A 36 -5.93 -4.86 -11.02
N SER A 37 -4.75 -4.32 -11.24
CA SER A 37 -3.53 -4.86 -10.68
C SER A 37 -3.36 -4.31 -9.28
N VAL A 38 -3.04 -5.18 -8.33
CA VAL A 38 -2.91 -4.78 -6.92
C VAL A 38 -1.58 -5.26 -6.36
N GLU A 39 -1.01 -4.46 -5.46
CA GLU A 39 0.23 -4.79 -4.80
C GLU A 39 0.17 -4.26 -3.38
N ILE A 40 0.45 -5.12 -2.41
CA ILE A 40 0.52 -4.73 -1.00
C ILE A 40 1.98 -4.77 -0.57
N THR A 41 2.46 -3.64 -0.05
CA THR A 41 3.82 -3.52 0.43
C THR A 41 3.81 -3.15 1.90
N LYS A 42 4.72 -3.73 2.65
CA LYS A 42 4.91 -3.34 4.04
C LYS A 42 5.84 -2.13 4.07
N GLU A 43 5.32 -1.03 4.56
CA GLU A 43 6.12 0.17 4.70
C GLU A 43 6.77 0.16 6.08
N VAL A 44 8.07 -0.03 6.10
CA VAL A 44 8.83 0.01 7.34
C VAL A 44 9.28 1.44 7.53
N VAL A 45 8.71 2.08 8.55
CA VAL A 45 9.19 3.39 8.95
C VAL A 45 10.48 3.18 9.74
N VAL A 46 11.59 3.33 9.09
CA VAL A 46 12.85 3.32 9.78
C VAL A 46 13.05 4.69 10.38
N TYR A 47 12.85 4.77 11.68
CA TYR A 47 13.25 5.97 12.39
C TYR A 47 14.75 6.02 12.42
N ARG A 48 15.31 6.66 11.45
CA ARG A 48 16.67 7.05 11.58
C ARG A 48 16.71 8.23 12.52
N VAL A 49 17.11 7.96 13.73
CA VAL A 49 17.57 9.05 14.54
C VAL A 49 18.88 9.47 13.94
N ILE A 50 18.81 10.37 13.04
CA ILE A 50 20.02 11.09 12.68
C ILE A 50 20.29 11.94 13.88
N SER A 51 21.12 11.45 14.77
CA SER A 51 21.66 12.25 15.82
C SER A 51 22.46 13.33 15.15
N LEU A 52 21.99 14.41 15.27
CA LEU A 52 22.74 15.55 14.86
C LEU A 52 23.63 15.99 15.94
N ASP A 53 24.30 15.63 16.14
CA ASP A 53 24.87 16.25 16.84
C ASP A 53 25.68 16.74 16.81
N LYS A 54 25.28 16.78 16.62
CA LYS A 54 25.52 17.14 16.40
C LYS A 54 25.72 17.40 16.61
#